data_5c351fcd6f020c4ad76d349cb55a9949
#
_entry.id   5c351fcd6f020c4ad76d349cb55a9949
#
_cell.length_a   1.000
_cell.length_b   1.000
_cell.length_c   1.000
_cell.angle_alpha   90.00
_cell.angle_beta   90.00
_cell.angle_gamma   90.00
#
_symmetry.space_group_name_H-M   'P 1'
#
loop_
_entity.id
_entity.type
_entity.pdbx_description
1 polymer ?
#
loop_
_entity_poly.entity_id
_entity_poly.type
_entity_poly.pdbx_seq_one_letter_code
_entity_poly.pdbx_strand_id
1 'polypeptide(L)'
;MIGNKAASGTEILDELAEEEIKTGAMIVYTSSDSVLQICGNEETFGLDELYRCCKIARELTMKPEWKVGRVIARPYVGKKKGEFKRTANRHDYALKPYGKTAMDALKEAGFDVISIGKIRDIFDGEGITQAIRSKSSVQGMEQTIECLDQDFTGLCFTNLVDFDALWGHRRNPQG
;
A
#
# COMPACT_ATOMS: atom_id res chain seq x y z
N MET A 1 -4.09 -11.12 -19.23
CA MET A 1 -4.11 -11.21 -17.76
C MET A 1 -3.92 -12.67 -17.37
N ILE A 2 -2.97 -12.91 -16.47
CA ILE A 2 -2.65 -14.26 -15.95
C ILE A 2 -2.65 -14.22 -14.42
N GLY A 3 -2.68 -15.39 -13.77
CA GLY A 3 -2.80 -15.56 -12.33
C GLY A 3 -4.24 -15.68 -11.88
N ASN A 4 -4.87 -14.60 -11.43
CA ASN A 4 -6.25 -14.58 -10.91
C ASN A 4 -6.47 -15.56 -9.76
N LYS A 5 -5.56 -15.57 -8.79
CA LYS A 5 -5.59 -16.49 -7.64
C LYS A 5 -5.04 -15.83 -6.38
N ALA A 6 -5.26 -16.46 -5.24
CA ALA A 6 -4.57 -16.13 -4.00
C ALA A 6 -3.15 -16.70 -4.03
N ALA A 7 -2.15 -15.86 -3.74
CA ALA A 7 -0.75 -16.27 -3.73
C ALA A 7 0.11 -15.33 -2.88
N SER A 8 1.28 -15.82 -2.45
CA SER A 8 2.32 -14.94 -1.97
C SER A 8 2.98 -14.22 -3.16
N GLY A 9 3.44 -13.01 -2.93
CA GLY A 9 3.92 -12.23 -4.04
C GLY A 9 5.32 -12.60 -4.53
N THR A 10 6.07 -13.46 -3.84
CA THR A 10 7.32 -14.04 -4.33
C THR A 10 7.04 -15.29 -5.14
N GLU A 11 6.18 -16.16 -4.64
CA GLU A 11 5.76 -17.38 -5.34
C GLU A 11 5.11 -17.09 -6.68
N ILE A 12 4.23 -16.07 -6.75
CA ILE A 12 3.55 -15.73 -8.00
C ILE A 12 4.53 -15.24 -9.08
N LEU A 13 5.61 -14.56 -8.70
CA LEU A 13 6.65 -14.15 -9.65
C LEU A 13 7.44 -15.36 -10.16
N ASP A 14 7.84 -16.27 -9.28
CA ASP A 14 8.54 -17.50 -9.67
C ASP A 14 7.71 -18.40 -10.59
N GLU A 15 6.39 -18.29 -10.52
CA GLU A 15 5.47 -19.08 -11.33
C GLU A 15 5.15 -18.42 -12.68
N LEU A 16 4.89 -17.11 -12.70
CA LEU A 16 4.25 -16.44 -13.84
C LEU A 16 5.09 -15.35 -14.51
N ALA A 17 6.21 -14.92 -13.91
CA ALA A 17 6.94 -13.77 -14.44
C ALA A 17 7.58 -14.05 -15.81
N GLU A 18 8.04 -15.27 -16.08
CA GLU A 18 8.57 -15.61 -17.41
C GLU A 18 7.47 -15.60 -18.49
N GLU A 19 6.26 -16.00 -18.16
CA GLU A 19 5.12 -15.93 -19.07
C GLU A 19 4.72 -14.46 -19.32
N GLU A 20 4.70 -13.64 -18.28
CA GLU A 20 4.43 -12.19 -18.40
C GLU A 20 5.44 -11.51 -19.31
N ILE A 21 6.73 -11.73 -19.10
CA ILE A 21 7.81 -11.17 -19.93
C ILE A 21 7.66 -11.59 -21.41
N LYS A 22 7.30 -12.85 -21.65
CA LYS A 22 7.15 -13.41 -22.99
C LYS A 22 5.91 -12.90 -23.72
N THR A 23 4.80 -12.70 -23.00
CA THR A 23 3.48 -12.42 -23.59
C THR A 23 3.01 -11.00 -23.42
N GLY A 24 3.60 -10.21 -22.51
CA GLY A 24 3.11 -8.91 -22.09
C GLY A 24 1.82 -8.97 -21.27
N ALA A 25 1.42 -10.15 -20.75
CA ALA A 25 0.22 -10.31 -19.95
C ALA A 25 0.49 -9.89 -18.52
N MET A 26 -0.30 -8.96 -17.95
CA MET A 26 -0.16 -8.58 -16.55
C MET A 26 -0.52 -9.72 -15.60
N ILE A 27 0.23 -9.87 -14.52
CA ILE A 27 -0.04 -10.82 -13.44
C ILE A 27 -0.99 -10.17 -12.44
N VAL A 28 -2.15 -10.80 -12.21
CA VAL A 28 -3.15 -10.34 -11.23
C VAL A 28 -3.32 -11.41 -10.16
N TYR A 29 -3.28 -11.00 -8.89
CA TYR A 29 -3.46 -11.91 -7.76
C TYR A 29 -3.99 -11.20 -6.53
N THR A 30 -4.39 -11.96 -5.52
CA THR A 30 -4.76 -11.44 -4.21
C THR A 30 -3.94 -12.12 -3.10
N SER A 31 -4.00 -11.58 -1.90
CA SER A 31 -3.49 -12.20 -0.67
C SER A 31 -4.62 -12.35 0.34
N SER A 32 -4.29 -12.62 1.60
CA SER A 32 -5.28 -12.74 2.69
C SER A 32 -6.04 -11.45 2.98
N ASP A 33 -5.53 -10.30 2.58
CA ASP A 33 -6.17 -9.01 2.75
C ASP A 33 -7.15 -8.72 1.59
N SER A 34 -8.06 -7.76 1.79
CA SER A 34 -8.95 -7.27 0.72
C SER A 34 -8.18 -6.36 -0.26
N VAL A 35 -7.32 -6.98 -1.06
CA VAL A 35 -6.43 -6.29 -1.99
C VAL A 35 -6.45 -6.95 -3.37
N LEU A 36 -6.39 -6.14 -4.41
CA LEU A 36 -6.10 -6.56 -5.78
C LEU A 36 -4.66 -6.14 -6.09
N GLN A 37 -3.81 -7.10 -6.41
CA GLN A 37 -2.40 -6.85 -6.71
C GLN A 37 -2.12 -7.12 -8.18
N ILE A 38 -1.40 -6.21 -8.82
CA ILE A 38 -0.99 -6.30 -10.21
C ILE A 38 0.53 -6.21 -10.27
N CYS A 39 1.19 -7.25 -10.80
CA CYS A 39 2.61 -7.20 -11.09
C CYS A 39 2.86 -6.87 -12.55
N GLY A 40 3.97 -6.16 -12.80
CA GLY A 40 4.52 -5.89 -14.11
C GLY A 40 6.02 -5.73 -14.02
N ASN A 41 6.75 -6.32 -14.97
CA ASN A 41 8.18 -6.14 -15.08
C ASN A 41 8.50 -4.72 -15.56
N GLU A 42 9.37 -4.00 -14.87
CA GLU A 42 9.68 -2.60 -15.22
C GLU A 42 10.34 -2.46 -16.60
N GLU A 43 11.10 -3.45 -17.05
CA GLU A 43 11.84 -3.40 -18.31
C GLU A 43 10.96 -3.80 -19.51
N THR A 44 10.06 -4.75 -19.35
CA THR A 44 9.28 -5.33 -20.47
C THR A 44 7.83 -4.87 -20.52
N PHE A 45 7.14 -4.79 -19.37
CA PHE A 45 5.78 -4.27 -19.27
C PHE A 45 5.76 -2.75 -19.15
N GLY A 46 6.72 -2.19 -18.43
CA GLY A 46 6.84 -0.76 -18.19
C GLY A 46 6.10 -0.29 -16.94
N LEU A 47 6.77 0.59 -16.17
CA LEU A 47 6.24 1.10 -14.90
C LEU A 47 4.99 1.98 -15.11
N ASP A 48 5.02 2.86 -16.11
CA ASP A 48 3.88 3.75 -16.42
C ASP A 48 2.65 2.96 -16.86
N GLU A 49 2.84 1.91 -17.64
CA GLU A 49 1.75 1.03 -18.07
C GLU A 49 1.17 0.25 -16.89
N LEU A 50 2.02 -0.24 -15.98
CA LEU A 50 1.58 -0.88 -14.73
C LEU A 50 0.70 0.08 -13.91
N TYR A 51 1.14 1.33 -13.74
CA TYR A 51 0.36 2.33 -13.00
C TYR A 51 -0.94 2.69 -13.71
N ARG A 52 -0.93 2.77 -15.05
CA ARG A 52 -2.14 2.98 -15.84
C ARG A 52 -3.15 1.86 -15.63
N CYS A 53 -2.71 0.61 -15.70
CA CYS A 53 -3.55 -0.56 -15.44
C CYS A 53 -4.12 -0.55 -14.00
N CYS A 54 -3.31 -0.20 -13.01
CA CYS A 54 -3.76 -0.11 -11.62
C CYS A 54 -4.80 1.00 -11.41
N LYS A 55 -4.69 2.15 -12.08
CA LYS A 55 -5.71 3.22 -12.03
C LYS A 55 -7.04 2.74 -12.61
N ILE A 56 -7.02 2.10 -13.77
CA ILE A 56 -8.23 1.51 -14.37
C ILE A 56 -8.85 0.46 -13.43
N ALA A 57 -8.03 -0.43 -12.88
CA ALA A 57 -8.50 -1.42 -11.91
C ALA A 57 -9.11 -0.75 -10.66
N ARG A 58 -8.51 0.37 -10.17
CA ARG A 58 -9.06 1.15 -9.06
C ARG A 58 -10.43 1.72 -9.39
N GLU A 59 -10.61 2.32 -10.56
CA GLU A 59 -11.90 2.86 -11.01
C GLU A 59 -12.97 1.77 -11.08
N LEU A 60 -12.64 0.62 -11.67
CA LEU A 60 -13.57 -0.52 -11.75
C LEU A 60 -13.95 -1.05 -10.37
N THR A 61 -12.99 -1.18 -9.46
CA THR A 61 -13.20 -1.72 -8.12
C THR A 61 -13.79 -0.71 -7.13
N MET A 62 -14.11 0.50 -7.55
CA MET A 62 -14.93 1.46 -6.78
C MET A 62 -16.42 1.12 -6.80
N LYS A 63 -16.86 0.30 -7.76
CA LYS A 63 -18.28 -0.11 -7.84
C LYS A 63 -18.71 -0.83 -6.57
N PRO A 64 -19.97 -0.59 -6.09
CA PRO A 64 -20.46 -1.16 -4.84
C PRO A 64 -20.31 -2.69 -4.72
N GLU A 65 -20.45 -3.38 -5.84
CA GLU A 65 -20.38 -4.86 -5.90
C GLU A 65 -18.97 -5.38 -5.62
N TRP A 66 -17.93 -4.58 -5.86
CA TRP A 66 -16.55 -5.06 -5.81
C TRP A 66 -15.70 -4.42 -4.72
N LYS A 67 -15.92 -3.21 -4.33
CA LYS A 67 -15.32 -2.43 -3.22
C LYS A 67 -14.01 -3.00 -2.63
N VAL A 68 -13.01 -3.20 -3.48
CA VAL A 68 -11.70 -3.70 -3.05
C VAL A 68 -10.98 -2.62 -2.25
N GLY A 69 -10.48 -2.94 -1.06
CA GLY A 69 -9.84 -1.97 -0.16
C GLY A 69 -8.65 -1.26 -0.77
N ARG A 70 -7.78 -1.99 -1.50
CA ARG A 70 -6.62 -1.42 -2.19
C ARG A 70 -6.35 -2.13 -3.52
N VAL A 71 -5.97 -1.37 -4.53
CA VAL A 71 -5.27 -1.88 -5.71
C VAL A 71 -3.81 -1.55 -5.55
N ILE A 72 -2.94 -2.53 -5.72
CA ILE A 72 -1.50 -2.37 -5.46
C ILE A 72 -0.71 -2.68 -6.73
N ALA A 73 0.04 -1.70 -7.20
CA ALA A 73 1.07 -1.91 -8.20
C ALA A 73 2.28 -2.59 -7.55
N ARG A 74 2.69 -3.73 -8.10
CA ARG A 74 3.84 -4.53 -7.65
C ARG A 74 4.87 -4.65 -8.76
N PRO A 75 5.63 -3.60 -9.05
CA PRO A 75 6.69 -3.66 -10.04
C PRO A 75 7.83 -4.59 -9.58
N TYR A 76 8.46 -5.21 -10.56
CA TYR A 76 9.60 -6.09 -10.34
C TYR A 76 10.59 -6.00 -11.51
N VAL A 77 11.80 -6.49 -11.29
CA VAL A 77 12.87 -6.63 -12.28
C VAL A 77 13.40 -8.06 -12.31
N GLY A 78 14.16 -8.41 -13.32
CA GLY A 78 14.73 -9.74 -13.52
C GLY A 78 14.27 -10.36 -14.84
N LYS A 79 15.00 -11.35 -15.33
CA LYS A 79 14.77 -11.95 -16.68
C LYS A 79 14.37 -13.41 -16.63
N LYS A 80 14.68 -14.12 -15.55
CA LYS A 80 14.40 -15.54 -15.39
C LYS A 80 14.13 -15.90 -13.92
N LYS A 81 13.56 -17.06 -13.73
CA LYS A 81 13.28 -17.62 -12.39
C LYS A 81 14.52 -17.59 -11.48
N GLY A 82 14.32 -17.15 -10.25
CA GLY A 82 15.38 -16.98 -9.25
C GLY A 82 16.07 -15.60 -9.29
N GLU A 83 15.84 -14.78 -10.33
CA GLU A 83 16.36 -13.42 -10.43
C GLU A 83 15.31 -12.34 -10.15
N PHE A 84 14.03 -12.73 -10.08
CA PHE A 84 12.94 -11.77 -9.90
C PHE A 84 13.00 -11.09 -8.54
N LYS A 85 13.03 -9.76 -8.55
CA LYS A 85 13.09 -8.93 -7.35
C LYS A 85 12.06 -7.80 -7.44
N ARG A 86 11.26 -7.62 -6.42
CA ARG A 86 10.38 -6.46 -6.29
C ARG A 86 11.20 -5.20 -6.13
N THR A 87 10.73 -4.12 -6.75
CA THR A 87 11.36 -2.81 -6.65
C THR A 87 10.71 -1.95 -5.58
N ALA A 88 11.32 -0.81 -5.30
CA ALA A 88 10.78 0.20 -4.39
C ALA A 88 9.62 1.01 -5.01
N ASN A 89 9.36 0.85 -6.32
CA ASN A 89 8.32 1.57 -7.07
C ASN A 89 6.90 1.00 -6.84
N ARG A 90 6.70 0.28 -5.73
CA ARG A 90 5.37 -0.11 -5.28
C ARG A 90 4.49 1.13 -5.09
N HIS A 91 3.24 1.05 -5.58
CA HIS A 91 2.26 2.10 -5.35
C HIS A 91 0.91 1.49 -4.96
N ASP A 92 0.31 2.02 -3.88
CA ASP A 92 -0.97 1.58 -3.37
C ASP A 92 -2.05 2.61 -3.73
N TYR A 93 -3.10 2.17 -4.40
CA TYR A 93 -4.31 2.94 -4.70
C TYR A 93 -5.38 2.56 -3.67
N ALA A 94 -5.42 3.29 -2.57
CA ALA A 94 -6.34 3.03 -1.47
C ALA A 94 -7.79 3.42 -1.80
N LEU A 95 -8.72 2.85 -1.08
CA LEU A 95 -10.11 3.31 -1.06
C LEU A 95 -10.19 4.50 -0.09
N LYS A 96 -10.65 5.64 -0.57
CA LYS A 96 -10.91 6.79 0.30
C LYS A 96 -12.01 6.48 1.33
N PRO A 97 -11.99 7.10 2.50
CA PRO A 97 -13.10 7.01 3.45
C PRO A 97 -14.45 7.35 2.78
N TYR A 98 -15.50 6.65 3.19
CA TYR A 98 -16.86 6.84 2.60
C TYR A 98 -17.49 8.20 2.87
N GLY A 99 -16.95 8.91 3.82
CA GLY A 99 -17.48 10.18 4.25
C GLY A 99 -16.48 10.88 5.13
N LYS A 100 -16.92 12.01 5.67
CA LYS A 100 -16.12 12.87 6.52
C LYS A 100 -15.71 12.14 7.80
N THR A 101 -14.41 12.08 8.03
CA THR A 101 -13.80 11.50 9.22
C THR A 101 -13.59 12.56 10.31
N ALA A 102 -13.20 12.15 11.52
CA ALA A 102 -12.78 13.08 12.56
C ALA A 102 -11.57 13.92 12.14
N MET A 103 -10.66 13.34 11.32
CA MET A 103 -9.51 14.06 10.79
C MET A 103 -9.92 15.18 9.83
N ASP A 104 -10.91 14.94 8.96
CA ASP A 104 -11.45 15.96 8.08
C ASP A 104 -12.09 17.10 8.87
N ALA A 105 -12.86 16.76 9.91
CA ALA A 105 -13.51 17.75 10.76
C ALA A 105 -12.49 18.63 11.52
N LEU A 106 -11.42 18.04 12.03
CA LEU A 106 -10.34 18.80 12.68
C LEU A 106 -9.64 19.73 11.70
N LYS A 107 -9.27 19.22 10.53
CA LYS A 107 -8.62 20.02 9.48
C LYS A 107 -9.48 21.18 9.01
N GLU A 108 -10.77 20.96 8.80
CA GLU A 108 -11.73 22.03 8.44
C GLU A 108 -11.91 23.07 9.52
N ALA A 109 -11.81 22.67 10.80
CA ALA A 109 -11.82 23.58 11.93
C ALA A 109 -10.50 24.32 12.14
N GLY A 110 -9.51 24.14 11.27
CA GLY A 110 -8.22 24.81 11.32
C GLY A 110 -7.21 24.19 12.28
N PHE A 111 -7.48 22.96 12.76
CA PHE A 111 -6.55 22.22 13.61
C PHE A 111 -5.55 21.42 12.79
N ASP A 112 -4.39 21.15 13.39
CA ASP A 112 -3.41 20.26 12.81
C ASP A 112 -3.83 18.80 12.90
N VAL A 113 -3.55 18.05 11.84
CA VAL A 113 -3.71 16.59 11.82
C VAL A 113 -2.40 16.00 11.31
N ILE A 114 -1.55 15.60 12.25
CA ILE A 114 -0.22 15.05 12.00
C ILE A 114 -0.33 13.53 11.98
N SER A 115 0.01 12.92 10.85
CA SER A 115 0.00 11.46 10.70
C SER A 115 1.42 10.91 10.73
N ILE A 116 1.64 9.84 11.52
CA ILE A 116 2.92 9.14 11.62
C ILE A 116 2.75 7.68 11.20
N GLY A 117 3.68 7.16 10.40
CA GLY A 117 3.64 5.81 9.88
C GLY A 117 2.77 5.67 8.62
N LYS A 118 1.86 4.68 8.60
CA LYS A 118 1.02 4.35 7.44
C LYS A 118 -0.34 5.08 7.41
N ILE A 119 -0.64 5.95 8.37
CA ILE A 119 -1.95 6.60 8.47
C ILE A 119 -2.32 7.33 7.17
N ARG A 120 -1.36 8.07 6.58
CA ARG A 120 -1.58 8.73 5.29
C ARG A 120 -1.98 7.74 4.19
N ASP A 121 -1.33 6.59 4.12
CA ASP A 121 -1.60 5.58 3.09
C ASP A 121 -2.93 4.86 3.34
N ILE A 122 -3.32 4.68 4.61
CA ILE A 122 -4.60 4.07 5.01
C ILE A 122 -5.79 4.96 4.62
N PHE A 123 -5.67 6.26 4.85
CA PHE A 123 -6.73 7.24 4.60
C PHE A 123 -6.61 7.95 3.24
N ASP A 124 -5.69 7.50 2.37
CA ASP A 124 -5.42 8.13 1.05
C ASP A 124 -5.12 9.64 1.16
N GLY A 125 -4.52 10.06 2.28
CA GLY A 125 -4.17 11.45 2.57
C GLY A 125 -5.33 12.32 3.02
N GLU A 126 -6.57 11.81 3.08
CA GLU A 126 -7.74 12.58 3.47
C GLU A 126 -7.64 13.04 4.94
N GLY A 127 -8.04 14.27 5.19
CA GLY A 127 -8.06 14.88 6.52
C GLY A 127 -6.70 15.14 7.17
N ILE A 128 -5.57 14.95 6.48
CA ILE A 128 -4.22 15.08 7.01
C ILE A 128 -3.62 16.42 6.61
N THR A 129 -2.99 17.14 7.56
CA THR A 129 -2.25 18.39 7.32
C THR A 129 -0.76 18.12 7.14
N GLN A 130 -0.20 17.17 7.90
CA GLN A 130 1.22 16.79 7.83
C GLN A 130 1.37 15.27 7.91
N ALA A 131 2.29 14.71 7.12
CA ALA A 131 2.57 13.28 7.11
C ALA A 131 4.05 12.98 7.32
N ILE A 132 4.35 12.13 8.29
CA ILE A 132 5.68 11.67 8.66
C ILE A 132 5.74 10.16 8.46
N ARG A 133 6.64 9.69 7.61
CA ARG A 133 6.83 8.24 7.40
C ARG A 133 7.76 7.66 8.45
N SER A 134 7.42 6.49 8.97
CA SER A 134 8.29 5.69 9.83
C SER A 134 8.65 4.37 9.17
N LYS A 135 9.85 3.88 9.47
CA LYS A 135 10.38 2.59 8.96
C LYS A 135 10.19 1.45 9.97
N SER A 136 9.98 1.79 11.25
CA SER A 136 9.79 0.85 12.34
C SER A 136 8.87 1.46 13.41
N SER A 137 8.36 0.62 14.31
CA SER A 137 7.56 1.09 15.46
C SER A 137 8.39 1.94 16.43
N VAL A 138 9.68 1.61 16.61
CA VAL A 138 10.60 2.41 17.44
C VAL A 138 10.72 3.83 16.87
N GLN A 139 11.04 3.95 15.59
CA GLN A 139 11.11 5.26 14.94
C GLN A 139 9.77 6.00 14.98
N GLY A 140 8.65 5.29 14.82
CA GLY A 140 7.31 5.88 14.94
C GLY A 140 7.05 6.47 16.33
N MET A 141 7.52 5.81 17.39
CA MET A 141 7.43 6.34 18.76
C MET A 141 8.34 7.55 18.99
N GLU A 142 9.58 7.50 18.50
CA GLU A 142 10.50 8.65 18.57
C GLU A 142 9.89 9.87 17.88
N GLN A 143 9.39 9.71 16.67
CA GLN A 143 8.69 10.77 15.92
C GLN A 143 7.43 11.27 16.62
N THR A 144 6.72 10.41 17.34
CA THR A 144 5.56 10.80 18.13
C THR A 144 5.95 11.67 19.32
N ILE A 145 7.02 11.31 20.02
CA ILE A 145 7.57 12.10 21.12
C ILE A 145 8.04 13.46 20.61
N GLU A 146 8.82 13.49 19.52
CA GLU A 146 9.26 14.72 18.87
C GLU A 146 8.08 15.62 18.42
N CYS A 147 6.98 15.01 17.96
CA CYS A 147 5.77 15.73 17.61
C CYS A 147 5.11 16.37 18.84
N LEU A 148 5.08 15.68 19.97
CA LEU A 148 4.49 16.19 21.22
C LEU A 148 5.30 17.34 21.84
N ASP A 149 6.58 17.44 21.51
CA ASP A 149 7.44 18.55 21.92
C ASP A 149 7.26 19.81 21.03
N GLN A 150 6.49 19.71 19.94
CA GLN A 150 6.18 20.84 19.07
C GLN A 150 4.94 21.58 19.56
N ASP A 151 4.89 22.88 19.29
CA ASP A 151 3.71 23.70 19.57
C ASP A 151 2.68 23.51 18.43
N PHE A 152 1.70 22.63 18.62
CA PHE A 152 0.59 22.43 17.70
C PHE A 152 -0.74 22.23 18.46
N THR A 153 -1.85 22.51 17.81
CA THR A 153 -3.18 22.24 18.35
C THR A 153 -3.95 21.34 17.39
N GLY A 154 -4.22 20.11 17.83
CA GLY A 154 -4.90 19.15 16.96
C GLY A 154 -4.67 17.70 17.34
N LEU A 155 -4.48 16.84 16.35
CA LEU A 155 -4.33 15.40 16.49
C LEU A 155 -2.98 14.91 15.94
N CYS A 156 -2.20 14.23 16.77
CA CYS A 156 -1.11 13.39 16.32
C CYS A 156 -1.60 11.93 16.27
N PHE A 157 -1.68 11.35 15.06
CA PHE A 157 -2.17 9.99 14.85
C PHE A 157 -1.04 9.08 14.36
N THR A 158 -0.61 8.16 15.21
CA THR A 158 0.52 7.27 14.95
C THR A 158 0.06 5.83 14.68
N ASN A 159 0.62 5.22 13.63
CA ASN A 159 0.54 3.79 13.36
C ASN A 159 1.90 3.13 13.62
N LEU A 160 1.95 2.19 14.57
CA LEU A 160 3.13 1.39 14.88
C LEU A 160 3.21 0.20 13.92
N VAL A 161 4.00 0.36 12.87
CA VAL A 161 3.99 -0.48 11.66
C VAL A 161 4.41 -1.93 11.85
N ASP A 162 5.21 -2.24 12.90
CA ASP A 162 5.80 -3.56 13.07
C ASP A 162 4.81 -4.58 13.64
N PHE A 163 3.84 -4.15 14.46
CA PHE A 163 2.85 -5.04 15.05
C PHE A 163 2.10 -5.87 14.00
N ASP A 164 1.67 -5.22 12.93
CA ASP A 164 1.05 -5.91 11.81
C ASP A 164 2.08 -6.65 10.95
N ALA A 165 3.11 -5.94 10.49
CA ALA A 165 4.04 -6.42 9.48
C ALA A 165 4.94 -7.57 9.94
N LEU A 166 5.38 -7.57 11.21
CA LEU A 166 6.33 -8.56 11.73
C LEU A 166 5.65 -9.67 12.55
N TRP A 167 4.57 -9.36 13.26
CA TRP A 167 3.99 -10.28 14.24
C TRP A 167 2.55 -10.69 13.93
N GLY A 168 1.69 -9.76 13.56
CA GLY A 168 0.26 -10.01 13.34
C GLY A 168 -0.02 -11.06 12.27
N HIS A 169 0.53 -10.89 11.08
CA HIS A 169 0.37 -11.85 9.98
C HIS A 169 1.06 -13.20 10.25
N ARG A 170 1.99 -13.26 11.20
CA ARG A 170 2.69 -14.48 11.59
C ARG A 170 2.09 -15.15 12.83
N ARG A 171 1.00 -14.58 13.37
CA ARG A 171 0.35 -15.05 14.60
C ARG A 171 1.35 -15.23 15.75
N ASN A 172 2.30 -14.31 15.86
CA ASN A 172 3.34 -14.31 16.90
C ASN A 172 3.00 -13.26 17.98
N PRO A 173 2.26 -13.65 19.05
CA PRO A 173 1.88 -12.72 20.12
C PRO A 173 3.02 -12.38 21.09
N GLN A 174 4.17 -13.02 20.95
CA GLN A 174 5.34 -12.85 21.83
C GLN A 174 6.46 -12.01 21.18
N GLY A 175 6.25 -11.56 19.93
CA GLY A 175 7.23 -10.77 19.18
C GLY A 175 7.39 -9.34 19.64
#